data_c5109fdad34b884aa42e9f34a9ac1b9f
#
_entry.id   c5109fdad34b884aa42e9f34a9ac1b9f
#
_cell.length_a   1.000
_cell.length_b   1.000
_cell.length_c   1.000
_cell.angle_alpha   90.00
_cell.angle_beta   90.00
_cell.angle_gamma   90.00
#
_symmetry.space_group_name_H-M   'P 1'
#
loop_
_entity.id
_entity.type
_entity.pdbx_description
1 polymer ?
#
loop_
_entity_poly.entity_id
_entity_poly.type
_entity_poly.pdbx_seq_one_letter_code
_entity_poly.pdbx_strand_id
1 'polypeptide(L)'
;MEYGFTTAAYVVAAVLFILSLGGLSGQESAKRAVWYGIAGMALAVVATLIGPGAGFWLLSLILIAAGGAIGYQLATRVQMTQMPELVAAMHSLVGLAAVFVGYNAHIELGNVMAMDEVARASTEGFAALLAKKDSVEIAILRVELVLGIFIGAVTFTGSVIAYGKLAGRVSSAATKLPGGHMLNAAAAAISLICLIWYFNTGGFLPLFIMTLAALFIGYHLIMGIGGADMPVVVSMLNSYSGWAAAAIGFSLGNDLLIVVGAL
;
A
#
# COMPACT_ATOMS: atom_id res chain seq x y z
N MET A 1 16.96 -19.20 13.13
CA MET A 1 17.13 -18.15 14.15
C MET A 1 16.93 -16.74 13.57
N GLU A 2 17.19 -16.52 12.30
CA GLU A 2 17.09 -15.18 11.67
C GLU A 2 15.66 -14.62 11.61
N TYR A 3 14.66 -15.46 11.34
CA TYR A 3 13.25 -15.04 11.36
C TYR A 3 12.75 -14.62 12.74
N GLY A 4 13.27 -15.23 13.81
CA GLY A 4 12.84 -14.91 15.18
C GLY A 4 13.18 -13.49 15.63
N PHE A 5 14.33 -12.96 15.20
CA PHE A 5 14.73 -11.57 15.52
C PHE A 5 13.84 -10.57 14.74
N THR A 6 13.63 -10.78 13.46
CA THR A 6 12.81 -9.90 12.63
C THR A 6 11.36 -9.88 13.12
N THR A 7 10.79 -11.04 13.44
CA THR A 7 9.44 -11.14 14.00
C THR A 7 9.33 -10.44 15.36
N ALA A 8 10.30 -10.64 16.25
CA ALA A 8 10.32 -9.95 17.55
C ALA A 8 10.40 -8.43 17.39
N ALA A 9 11.26 -7.94 16.47
CA ALA A 9 11.37 -6.53 16.16
C ALA A 9 10.06 -5.95 15.59
N TYR A 10 9.38 -6.70 14.73
CA TYR A 10 8.08 -6.30 14.18
C TYR A 10 6.99 -6.23 15.23
N VAL A 11 6.95 -7.17 16.18
CA VAL A 11 6.02 -7.12 17.31
C VAL A 11 6.26 -5.88 18.17
N VAL A 12 7.52 -5.59 18.49
CA VAL A 12 7.87 -4.38 19.25
C VAL A 12 7.51 -3.11 18.48
N ALA A 13 7.77 -3.06 17.16
CA ALA A 13 7.39 -1.93 16.31
C ALA A 13 5.86 -1.74 16.28
N ALA A 14 5.09 -2.82 16.16
CA ALA A 14 3.62 -2.79 16.21
C ALA A 14 3.10 -2.22 17.54
N VAL A 15 3.66 -2.66 18.67
CA VAL A 15 3.33 -2.11 20.00
C VAL A 15 3.65 -0.61 20.08
N LEU A 16 4.80 -0.19 19.56
CA LEU A 16 5.16 1.22 19.51
C LEU A 16 4.19 2.05 18.64
N PHE A 17 3.72 1.53 17.53
CA PHE A 17 2.71 2.19 16.72
C PHE A 17 1.36 2.31 17.44
N ILE A 18 0.91 1.27 18.13
CA ILE A 18 -0.32 1.31 18.94
C ILE A 18 -0.19 2.38 20.04
N LEU A 19 0.94 2.41 20.75
CA LEU A 19 1.20 3.42 21.77
C LEU A 19 1.29 4.83 21.19
N SER A 20 1.84 4.97 19.99
CA SER A 20 1.89 6.25 19.26
C SER A 20 0.47 6.74 18.95
N LEU A 21 -0.37 5.91 18.34
CA LEU A 21 -1.75 6.29 17.99
C LEU A 21 -2.57 6.63 19.22
N GLY A 22 -2.49 5.81 20.27
CA GLY A 22 -3.18 6.08 21.54
C GLY A 22 -2.74 7.39 22.20
N GLY A 23 -1.44 7.67 22.16
CA GLY A 23 -0.88 8.88 22.77
C GLY A 23 -1.12 10.17 21.97
N LEU A 24 -1.29 10.08 20.64
CA LEU A 24 -1.59 11.23 19.77
C LEU A 24 -2.98 11.82 20.02
N SER A 25 -3.90 11.09 20.62
CA SER A 25 -5.24 11.58 20.98
C SER A 25 -5.25 12.62 22.10
N GLY A 26 -4.17 12.71 22.89
CA GLY A 26 -4.06 13.64 24.03
C GLY A 26 -3.00 14.73 23.78
N GLN A 27 -3.33 16.00 24.12
CA GLN A 27 -2.42 17.13 23.87
C GLN A 27 -1.08 17.00 24.62
N GLU A 28 -1.08 16.51 25.86
CA GLU A 28 0.12 16.36 26.66
C GLU A 28 0.97 15.12 26.25
N SER A 29 0.27 14.05 25.88
CA SER A 29 0.93 12.78 25.47
C SER A 29 1.45 12.82 24.04
N ALA A 30 0.91 13.69 23.17
CA ALA A 30 1.23 13.73 21.74
C ALA A 30 2.73 13.86 21.45
N LYS A 31 3.47 14.68 22.22
CA LYS A 31 4.92 14.83 22.05
C LYS A 31 5.71 13.53 22.27
N ARG A 32 5.30 12.71 23.25
CA ARG A 32 5.92 11.40 23.50
C ARG A 32 5.49 10.39 22.45
N ALA A 33 4.23 10.44 22.07
CA ALA A 33 3.63 9.54 21.09
C ALA A 33 4.31 9.61 19.71
N VAL A 34 4.70 10.81 19.26
CA VAL A 34 5.50 10.99 18.04
C VAL A 34 6.81 10.20 18.10
N TRP A 35 7.50 10.23 19.24
CA TRP A 35 8.76 9.48 19.40
C TRP A 35 8.55 7.96 19.36
N TYR A 36 7.44 7.46 19.90
CA TYR A 36 7.10 6.03 19.77
C TYR A 36 6.90 5.64 18.29
N GLY A 37 6.20 6.48 17.51
CA GLY A 37 6.03 6.26 16.07
C GLY A 37 7.36 6.28 15.32
N ILE A 38 8.22 7.25 15.59
CA ILE A 38 9.55 7.34 14.97
C ILE A 38 10.42 6.13 15.33
N ALA A 39 10.45 5.74 16.61
CA ALA A 39 11.22 4.58 17.06
C ALA A 39 10.69 3.27 16.46
N GLY A 40 9.36 3.10 16.41
CA GLY A 40 8.72 1.95 15.77
C GLY A 40 9.06 1.84 14.28
N MET A 41 8.99 2.96 13.55
CA MET A 41 9.36 3.00 12.13
C MET A 41 10.85 2.70 11.93
N ALA A 42 11.73 3.31 12.69
CA ALA A 42 13.17 3.05 12.60
C ALA A 42 13.48 1.57 12.86
N LEU A 43 12.89 0.99 13.90
CA LEU A 43 13.05 -0.43 14.23
C LEU A 43 12.52 -1.33 13.08
N ALA A 44 11.35 -1.01 12.53
CA ALA A 44 10.76 -1.76 11.42
C ALA A 44 11.67 -1.74 10.17
N VAL A 45 12.15 -0.56 9.79
CA VAL A 45 13.04 -0.39 8.62
C VAL A 45 14.36 -1.16 8.82
N VAL A 46 14.99 -1.02 10.00
CA VAL A 46 16.24 -1.72 10.31
C VAL A 46 16.03 -3.23 10.30
N ALA A 47 14.95 -3.72 10.94
CA ALA A 47 14.64 -5.14 10.97
C ALA A 47 14.38 -5.70 9.55
N THR A 48 13.73 -4.93 8.68
CA THR A 48 13.49 -5.32 7.29
C THR A 48 14.80 -5.38 6.48
N LEU A 49 15.69 -4.40 6.66
CA LEU A 49 16.97 -4.34 5.94
C LEU A 49 17.96 -5.44 6.36
N ILE A 50 17.90 -5.86 7.62
CA ILE A 50 18.78 -6.93 8.17
C ILE A 50 18.08 -8.30 7.98
N GLY A 51 16.78 -8.32 7.79
CA GLY A 51 15.97 -9.54 7.72
C GLY A 51 16.30 -10.43 6.52
N PRO A 52 15.97 -11.72 6.62
CA PRO A 52 16.16 -12.67 5.54
C PRO A 52 15.33 -12.26 4.31
N GLY A 53 15.96 -12.17 3.16
CA GLY A 53 15.31 -11.76 1.91
C GLY A 53 15.49 -10.29 1.52
N ALA A 54 16.23 -9.50 2.28
CA ALA A 54 16.63 -8.16 1.88
C ALA A 54 17.67 -8.25 0.76
N GLY A 55 17.20 -8.26 -0.49
CA GLY A 55 18.04 -8.11 -1.67
C GLY A 55 18.40 -6.65 -1.93
N PHE A 56 19.47 -6.38 -2.68
CA PHE A 56 19.86 -5.03 -3.10
C PHE A 56 19.91 -4.01 -1.96
N TRP A 57 20.43 -4.40 -0.79
CA TRP A 57 20.45 -3.60 0.43
C TRP A 57 21.03 -2.18 0.23
N LEU A 58 22.05 -2.01 -0.61
CA LEU A 58 22.65 -0.72 -0.91
C LEU A 58 21.68 0.20 -1.67
N LEU A 59 20.97 -0.34 -2.67
CA LEU A 59 19.96 0.40 -3.42
C LEU A 59 18.78 0.80 -2.51
N SER A 60 18.33 -0.13 -1.68
CA SER A 60 17.27 0.13 -0.69
C SER A 60 17.68 1.24 0.28
N LEU A 61 18.91 1.23 0.78
CA LEU A 61 19.44 2.26 1.67
C LEU A 61 19.48 3.64 0.99
N ILE A 62 19.95 3.70 -0.26
CA ILE A 62 20.00 4.95 -1.05
C ILE A 62 18.57 5.49 -1.27
N LEU A 63 17.61 4.64 -1.64
CA LEU A 63 16.24 5.06 -1.88
C LEU A 63 15.54 5.52 -0.60
N ILE A 64 15.77 4.82 0.54
CA ILE A 64 15.25 5.22 1.86
C ILE A 64 15.86 6.56 2.29
N ALA A 65 17.17 6.75 2.11
CA ALA A 65 17.85 7.99 2.44
C ALA A 65 17.32 9.17 1.59
N ALA A 66 17.16 8.96 0.29
CA ALA A 66 16.62 9.97 -0.62
C ALA A 66 15.16 10.31 -0.28
N GLY A 67 14.31 9.31 -0.08
CA GLY A 67 12.92 9.49 0.33
C GLY A 67 12.80 10.16 1.70
N GLY A 68 13.63 9.75 2.66
CA GLY A 68 13.69 10.35 3.99
C GLY A 68 14.13 11.82 3.97
N ALA A 69 15.13 12.17 3.14
CA ALA A 69 15.58 13.55 2.98
C ALA A 69 14.47 14.45 2.38
N ILE A 70 13.78 13.95 1.34
CA ILE A 70 12.64 14.66 0.74
C ILE A 70 11.50 14.80 1.76
N GLY A 71 11.15 13.72 2.46
CA GLY A 71 10.10 13.71 3.47
C GLY A 71 10.40 14.67 4.63
N TYR A 72 11.63 14.68 5.13
CA TYR A 72 12.07 15.61 6.17
C TYR A 72 11.97 17.07 5.71
N GLN A 73 12.43 17.37 4.49
CA GLN A 73 12.36 18.72 3.94
C GLN A 73 10.90 19.18 3.76
N LEU A 74 10.00 18.32 3.29
CA LEU A 74 8.58 18.60 3.17
C LEU A 74 7.95 18.82 4.55
N ALA A 75 8.18 17.93 5.49
CA ALA A 75 7.60 18.00 6.84
C ALA A 75 8.01 19.25 7.62
N THR A 76 9.24 19.75 7.42
CA THR A 76 9.73 20.96 8.11
C THR A 76 9.28 22.26 7.45
N ARG A 77 8.83 22.22 6.20
CA ARG A 77 8.43 23.44 5.44
C ARG A 77 6.93 23.61 5.30
N VAL A 78 6.16 22.53 5.45
CA VAL A 78 4.71 22.56 5.27
C VAL A 78 4.05 23.40 6.35
N GLN A 79 3.09 24.23 5.95
CA GLN A 79 2.26 24.98 6.90
C GLN A 79 1.10 24.11 7.41
N MET A 80 0.58 24.41 8.60
CA MET A 80 -0.54 23.68 9.20
C MET A 80 -1.77 23.64 8.29
N THR A 81 -2.01 24.70 7.52
CA THR A 81 -3.10 24.78 6.54
C THR A 81 -2.92 23.85 5.34
N GLN A 82 -1.69 23.47 5.03
CA GLN A 82 -1.34 22.59 3.92
C GLN A 82 -1.20 21.11 4.33
N MET A 83 -1.39 20.79 5.62
CA MET A 83 -1.29 19.41 6.11
C MET A 83 -2.23 18.44 5.37
N PRO A 84 -3.51 18.76 5.08
CA PRO A 84 -4.38 17.86 4.33
C PRO A 84 -3.87 17.57 2.90
N GLU A 85 -3.26 18.57 2.25
CA GLU A 85 -2.63 18.40 0.93
C GLU A 85 -1.46 17.42 1.00
N LEU A 86 -0.57 17.62 1.97
CA LEU A 86 0.59 16.75 2.15
C LEU A 86 0.16 15.31 2.45
N VAL A 87 -0.81 15.12 3.34
CA VAL A 87 -1.34 13.81 3.69
C VAL A 87 -1.93 13.12 2.46
N ALA A 88 -2.73 13.83 1.64
CA ALA A 88 -3.25 13.28 0.39
C ALA A 88 -2.13 12.89 -0.58
N ALA A 89 -1.09 13.73 -0.74
CA ALA A 89 0.06 13.43 -1.58
C ALA A 89 0.79 12.16 -1.11
N MET A 90 0.98 11.98 0.20
CA MET A 90 1.61 10.80 0.77
C MET A 90 0.77 9.53 0.53
N HIS A 91 -0.56 9.60 0.69
CA HIS A 91 -1.44 8.46 0.39
C HIS A 91 -1.36 8.05 -1.09
N SER A 92 -1.17 8.99 -2.02
CA SER A 92 -0.96 8.65 -3.42
C SER A 92 0.30 7.79 -3.62
N LEU A 93 1.39 8.14 -2.96
CA LEU A 93 2.63 7.36 -3.04
C LEU A 93 2.49 5.97 -2.40
N VAL A 94 1.79 5.86 -1.27
CA VAL A 94 1.49 4.57 -0.62
C VAL A 94 0.63 3.69 -1.53
N GLY A 95 -0.42 4.24 -2.14
CA GLY A 95 -1.25 3.52 -3.10
C GLY A 95 -0.46 3.03 -4.32
N LEU A 96 0.42 3.87 -4.87
CA LEU A 96 1.30 3.51 -5.97
C LEU A 96 2.31 2.41 -5.57
N ALA A 97 2.88 2.51 -4.37
CA ALA A 97 3.78 1.49 -3.84
C ALA A 97 3.08 0.13 -3.72
N ALA A 98 1.83 0.10 -3.23
CA ALA A 98 1.05 -1.13 -3.14
C ALA A 98 0.83 -1.77 -4.52
N VAL A 99 0.55 -0.96 -5.56
CA VAL A 99 0.44 -1.45 -6.95
C VAL A 99 1.75 -2.09 -7.40
N PHE A 100 2.88 -1.41 -7.24
CA PHE A 100 4.17 -1.95 -7.68
C PHE A 100 4.60 -3.20 -6.91
N VAL A 101 4.39 -3.23 -5.60
CA VAL A 101 4.69 -4.42 -4.79
C VAL A 101 3.82 -5.59 -5.22
N GLY A 102 2.54 -5.36 -5.48
CA GLY A 102 1.64 -6.38 -5.98
C GLY A 102 2.06 -6.93 -7.36
N TYR A 103 2.45 -6.07 -8.29
CA TYR A 103 3.00 -6.51 -9.58
C TYR A 103 4.32 -7.26 -9.44
N ASN A 104 5.21 -6.80 -8.57
CA ASN A 104 6.47 -7.50 -8.31
C ASN A 104 6.20 -8.92 -7.77
N ALA A 105 5.28 -9.05 -6.83
CA ALA A 105 4.90 -10.36 -6.28
C ALA A 105 4.24 -11.27 -7.33
N HIS A 106 3.44 -10.69 -8.25
CA HIS A 106 2.89 -11.43 -9.40
C HIS A 106 4.00 -11.97 -10.32
N ILE A 107 4.98 -11.13 -10.66
CA ILE A 107 6.10 -11.52 -11.52
C ILE A 107 6.92 -12.63 -10.85
N GLU A 108 7.22 -12.46 -9.55
CA GLU A 108 7.99 -13.44 -8.79
C GLU A 108 7.25 -14.78 -8.67
N LEU A 109 5.93 -14.74 -8.44
CA LEU A 109 5.10 -15.94 -8.48
C LEU A 109 5.20 -16.67 -9.83
N GLY A 110 5.13 -15.91 -10.94
CA GLY A 110 5.29 -16.44 -12.29
C GLY A 110 6.66 -17.10 -12.50
N ASN A 111 7.73 -16.44 -12.04
CA ASN A 111 9.08 -16.96 -12.10
C ASN A 111 9.22 -18.28 -11.33
N VAL A 112 8.78 -18.31 -10.08
CA VAL A 112 8.85 -19.51 -9.23
C VAL A 112 8.03 -20.66 -9.81
N MET A 113 6.86 -20.39 -10.36
CA MET A 113 6.02 -21.42 -10.98
C MET A 113 6.61 -21.99 -12.27
N ALA A 114 7.46 -21.24 -12.96
CA ALA A 114 8.16 -21.69 -14.17
C ALA A 114 9.44 -22.47 -13.86
N MET A 115 9.97 -22.44 -12.63
CA MET A 115 11.17 -23.17 -12.22
C MET A 115 10.91 -24.67 -12.09
N ASP A 116 11.95 -25.47 -12.34
CA ASP A 116 11.96 -26.89 -12.00
C ASP A 116 12.07 -27.11 -10.48
N GLU A 117 11.88 -28.34 -10.02
CA GLU A 117 11.85 -28.68 -8.59
C GLU A 117 13.20 -28.41 -7.90
N VAL A 118 14.30 -28.61 -8.61
CA VAL A 118 15.68 -28.40 -8.09
C VAL A 118 15.94 -26.90 -7.92
N ALA A 119 15.57 -26.08 -8.92
CA ALA A 119 15.72 -24.64 -8.86
C ALA A 119 14.83 -24.03 -7.76
N ARG A 120 13.60 -24.52 -7.58
CA ARG A 120 12.72 -24.09 -6.49
C ARG A 120 13.30 -24.36 -5.11
N ALA A 121 13.94 -25.53 -4.92
CA ALA A 121 14.56 -25.89 -3.65
C ALA A 121 15.75 -25.00 -3.26
N SER A 122 16.38 -24.33 -4.25
CA SER A 122 17.54 -23.45 -4.05
C SER A 122 17.16 -21.95 -3.94
N THR A 123 15.87 -21.60 -4.00
CA THR A 123 15.43 -20.20 -3.89
C THR A 123 15.58 -19.66 -2.47
N GLU A 124 15.81 -18.34 -2.37
CA GLU A 124 15.96 -17.62 -1.11
C GLU A 124 14.92 -16.50 -1.00
N GLY A 125 14.77 -15.95 0.19
CA GLY A 125 13.92 -14.80 0.45
C GLY A 125 12.44 -15.03 0.13
N PHE A 126 11.80 -14.09 -0.54
CA PHE A 126 10.39 -14.15 -0.89
C PHE A 126 10.08 -15.31 -1.88
N ALA A 127 10.96 -15.58 -2.83
CA ALA A 127 10.82 -16.71 -3.75
C ALA A 127 10.75 -18.06 -3.01
N ALA A 128 11.54 -18.23 -1.94
CA ALA A 128 11.49 -19.44 -1.11
C ALA A 128 10.16 -19.59 -0.34
N LEU A 129 9.53 -18.49 0.04
CA LEU A 129 8.19 -18.52 0.63
C LEU A 129 7.15 -18.94 -0.41
N LEU A 130 7.24 -18.42 -1.62
CA LEU A 130 6.34 -18.80 -2.73
C LEU A 130 6.51 -20.26 -3.14
N ALA A 131 7.74 -20.75 -3.18
CA ALA A 131 8.07 -22.12 -3.58
C ALA A 131 7.48 -23.19 -2.65
N LYS A 132 7.21 -22.84 -1.39
CA LYS A 132 6.63 -23.74 -0.37
C LYS A 132 5.11 -23.76 -0.36
N LYS A 133 4.46 -22.81 -1.04
CA LYS A 133 3.00 -22.68 -1.05
C LYS A 133 2.35 -23.82 -1.84
N ASP A 134 1.27 -24.36 -1.29
CA ASP A 134 0.42 -25.30 -2.00
C ASP A 134 -0.54 -24.61 -2.98
N SER A 135 -1.34 -25.38 -3.69
CA SER A 135 -2.28 -24.86 -4.69
C SER A 135 -3.36 -23.96 -4.09
N VAL A 136 -3.77 -24.22 -2.85
CA VAL A 136 -4.79 -23.42 -2.14
C VAL A 136 -4.18 -22.09 -1.68
N GLU A 137 -2.98 -22.14 -1.11
CA GLU A 137 -2.25 -20.94 -0.71
C GLU A 137 -1.91 -20.03 -1.89
N ILE A 138 -1.59 -20.60 -3.06
CA ILE A 138 -1.39 -19.83 -4.31
C ILE A 138 -2.70 -19.19 -4.77
N ALA A 139 -3.82 -19.90 -4.64
CA ALA A 139 -5.13 -19.36 -4.99
C ALA A 139 -5.49 -18.16 -4.07
N ILE A 140 -5.24 -18.28 -2.77
CA ILE A 140 -5.43 -17.21 -1.79
C ILE A 140 -4.51 -16.02 -2.14
N LEU A 141 -3.23 -16.27 -2.38
CA LEU A 141 -2.25 -15.25 -2.76
C LEU A 141 -2.70 -14.46 -4.01
N ARG A 142 -3.26 -15.12 -5.02
CA ARG A 142 -3.80 -14.44 -6.20
C ARG A 142 -4.92 -13.46 -5.86
N VAL A 143 -5.80 -13.82 -4.94
CA VAL A 143 -6.86 -12.91 -4.46
C VAL A 143 -6.28 -11.74 -3.69
N GLU A 144 -5.33 -11.99 -2.79
CA GLU A 144 -4.64 -10.95 -2.02
C GLU A 144 -3.92 -9.94 -2.91
N LEU A 145 -3.22 -10.42 -3.95
CA LEU A 145 -2.54 -9.58 -4.93
C LEU A 145 -3.52 -8.68 -5.67
N VAL A 146 -4.63 -9.24 -6.15
CA VAL A 146 -5.68 -8.45 -6.84
C VAL A 146 -6.26 -7.40 -5.91
N LEU A 147 -6.59 -7.75 -4.67
CA LEU A 147 -7.13 -6.79 -3.70
C LEU A 147 -6.11 -5.69 -3.37
N GLY A 148 -4.86 -6.03 -3.13
CA GLY A 148 -3.80 -5.06 -2.85
C GLY A 148 -3.58 -4.09 -4.01
N ILE A 149 -3.50 -4.59 -5.24
CA ILE A 149 -3.33 -3.76 -6.45
C ILE A 149 -4.59 -2.91 -6.70
N PHE A 150 -5.78 -3.49 -6.59
CA PHE A 150 -7.04 -2.78 -6.82
C PHE A 150 -7.21 -1.61 -5.85
N ILE A 151 -7.10 -1.87 -4.55
CA ILE A 151 -7.25 -0.84 -3.51
C ILE A 151 -6.12 0.19 -3.63
N GLY A 152 -4.88 -0.26 -3.89
CA GLY A 152 -3.74 0.62 -4.12
C GLY A 152 -3.94 1.56 -5.32
N ALA A 153 -4.45 1.06 -6.44
CA ALA A 153 -4.72 1.85 -7.64
C ALA A 153 -5.84 2.88 -7.42
N VAL A 154 -6.94 2.49 -6.76
CA VAL A 154 -8.02 3.42 -6.36
C VAL A 154 -7.48 4.50 -5.44
N THR A 155 -6.67 4.12 -4.44
CA THR A 155 -6.05 5.05 -3.50
C THR A 155 -5.12 6.02 -4.21
N PHE A 156 -4.29 5.53 -5.13
CA PHE A 156 -3.34 6.36 -5.88
C PHE A 156 -4.05 7.49 -6.63
N THR A 157 -4.93 7.17 -7.56
CA THR A 157 -5.61 8.19 -8.38
C THR A 157 -6.56 9.05 -7.56
N GLY A 158 -7.28 8.45 -6.61
CA GLY A 158 -8.15 9.19 -5.70
C GLY A 158 -7.38 10.23 -4.89
N SER A 159 -6.21 9.87 -4.37
CA SER A 159 -5.36 10.76 -3.58
C SER A 159 -4.71 11.85 -4.42
N VAL A 160 -4.32 11.55 -5.67
CA VAL A 160 -3.81 12.57 -6.61
C VAL A 160 -4.87 13.64 -6.88
N ILE A 161 -6.12 13.24 -7.09
CA ILE A 161 -7.22 14.19 -7.32
C ILE A 161 -7.55 14.96 -6.04
N ALA A 162 -7.58 14.30 -4.87
CA ALA A 162 -7.80 14.96 -3.59
C ALA A 162 -6.73 16.03 -3.33
N TYR A 163 -5.45 15.69 -3.52
CA TYR A 163 -4.34 16.64 -3.47
C TYR A 163 -4.56 17.81 -4.44
N GLY A 164 -4.89 17.52 -5.71
CA GLY A 164 -5.12 18.56 -6.73
C GLY A 164 -6.25 19.53 -6.37
N LYS A 165 -7.33 19.04 -5.75
CA LYS A 165 -8.44 19.88 -5.28
C LYS A 165 -8.06 20.71 -4.06
N LEU A 166 -7.38 20.12 -3.08
CA LEU A 166 -6.90 20.81 -1.88
C LEU A 166 -5.88 21.90 -2.22
N ALA A 167 -4.93 21.60 -3.11
CA ALA A 167 -3.91 22.53 -3.57
C ALA A 167 -4.44 23.58 -4.59
N GLY A 168 -5.74 23.59 -4.90
CA GLY A 168 -6.33 24.52 -5.87
C GLY A 168 -5.89 24.31 -7.33
N ARG A 169 -5.23 23.19 -7.65
CA ARG A 169 -4.77 22.83 -9.00
C ARG A 169 -5.87 22.19 -9.85
N VAL A 170 -6.84 21.58 -9.21
CA VAL A 170 -8.04 21.00 -9.82
C VAL A 170 -9.25 21.73 -9.27
N SER A 171 -10.27 21.96 -10.11
CA SER A 171 -11.49 22.61 -9.68
C SER A 171 -12.11 21.93 -8.46
N SER A 172 -12.43 22.70 -7.43
CA SER A 172 -13.12 22.22 -6.22
C SER A 172 -14.58 21.84 -6.49
N ALA A 173 -15.14 22.16 -7.65
CA ALA A 173 -16.48 21.76 -8.01
C ALA A 173 -16.61 20.24 -8.14
N ALA A 174 -17.74 19.70 -7.70
CA ALA A 174 -18.08 18.30 -7.93
C ALA A 174 -18.39 18.09 -9.43
N THR A 175 -17.53 17.36 -10.12
CA THR A 175 -17.69 17.06 -11.55
C THR A 175 -18.06 15.59 -11.71
N LYS A 176 -19.29 15.33 -12.16
CA LYS A 176 -19.77 13.98 -12.42
C LYS A 176 -19.97 13.78 -13.91
N LEU A 177 -19.47 12.67 -14.44
CA LEU A 177 -19.79 12.25 -15.80
C LEU A 177 -21.27 11.81 -15.87
N PRO A 178 -21.95 12.02 -17.01
CA PRO A 178 -23.30 11.49 -17.23
C PRO A 178 -23.31 9.96 -16.98
N GLY A 179 -24.25 9.49 -16.16
CA GLY A 179 -24.30 8.07 -15.78
C GLY A 179 -23.20 7.62 -14.82
N GLY A 180 -22.59 8.52 -14.05
CA GLY A 180 -21.40 8.26 -13.22
C GLY A 180 -21.51 7.05 -12.29
N HIS A 181 -22.68 6.79 -11.71
CA HIS A 181 -22.86 5.60 -10.87
C HIS A 181 -22.79 4.30 -11.70
N MET A 182 -23.36 4.32 -12.91
CA MET A 182 -23.29 3.17 -13.81
C MET A 182 -21.87 2.92 -14.33
N LEU A 183 -21.10 4.00 -14.58
CA LEU A 183 -19.71 3.88 -14.99
C LEU A 183 -18.85 3.26 -13.87
N ASN A 184 -19.02 3.68 -12.63
CA ASN A 184 -18.33 3.08 -11.49
C ASN A 184 -18.74 1.61 -11.29
N ALA A 185 -20.05 1.31 -11.42
CA ALA A 185 -20.53 -0.06 -11.33
C ALA A 185 -19.99 -0.94 -12.47
N ALA A 186 -19.92 -0.41 -13.70
CA ALA A 186 -19.32 -1.12 -14.82
C ALA A 186 -17.82 -1.39 -14.60
N ALA A 187 -17.07 -0.39 -14.14
CA ALA A 187 -15.65 -0.55 -13.82
C ALA A 187 -15.43 -1.56 -12.68
N ALA A 188 -16.30 -1.55 -11.66
CA ALA A 188 -16.26 -2.54 -10.58
C ALA A 188 -16.60 -3.95 -11.10
N ALA A 189 -17.59 -4.08 -11.98
CA ALA A 189 -17.93 -5.36 -12.60
C ALA A 189 -16.79 -5.89 -13.49
N ILE A 190 -16.14 -5.03 -14.27
CA ILE A 190 -14.94 -5.38 -15.04
C ILE A 190 -13.85 -5.87 -14.10
N SER A 191 -13.60 -5.18 -13.00
CA SER A 191 -12.59 -5.57 -12.02
C SER A 191 -12.88 -6.95 -11.41
N LEU A 192 -14.16 -7.25 -11.11
CA LEU A 192 -14.57 -8.56 -10.60
C LEU A 192 -14.40 -9.65 -11.64
N ILE A 193 -14.76 -9.40 -12.90
CA ILE A 193 -14.54 -10.34 -14.00
C ILE A 193 -13.05 -10.61 -14.20
N CYS A 194 -12.22 -9.56 -14.13
CA CYS A 194 -10.77 -9.69 -14.21
C CYS A 194 -10.18 -10.45 -13.03
N LEU A 195 -10.72 -10.30 -11.81
CA LEU A 195 -10.35 -11.12 -10.66
C LEU A 195 -10.58 -12.60 -10.94
N ILE A 196 -11.78 -12.98 -11.40
CA ILE A 196 -12.12 -14.37 -11.72
C ILE A 196 -11.22 -14.90 -12.84
N TRP A 197 -10.97 -14.09 -13.86
CA TRP A 197 -10.07 -14.45 -14.96
C TRP A 197 -8.63 -14.66 -14.47
N TYR A 198 -8.10 -13.70 -13.67
CA TYR A 198 -6.76 -13.81 -13.09
C TYR A 198 -6.64 -15.02 -12.14
N PHE A 199 -7.65 -15.27 -11.35
CA PHE A 199 -7.68 -16.43 -10.44
C PHE A 199 -7.46 -17.75 -11.19
N ASN A 200 -8.08 -17.90 -12.36
CA ASN A 200 -7.98 -19.11 -13.16
C ASN A 200 -6.69 -19.20 -14.00
N THR A 201 -6.20 -18.07 -14.51
CA THR A 201 -5.09 -18.06 -15.48
C THR A 201 -3.76 -17.64 -14.89
N GLY A 202 -3.75 -16.83 -13.83
CA GLY A 202 -2.55 -16.18 -13.32
C GLY A 202 -1.89 -15.23 -14.32
N GLY A 203 -2.61 -14.80 -15.37
CA GLY A 203 -2.05 -14.02 -16.47
C GLY A 203 -1.89 -12.54 -16.15
N PHE A 204 -0.94 -11.88 -16.80
CA PHE A 204 -0.70 -10.43 -16.64
C PHE A 204 -1.87 -9.57 -17.15
N LEU A 205 -2.49 -9.96 -18.27
CA LEU A 205 -3.50 -9.13 -18.95
C LEU A 205 -4.74 -8.81 -18.08
N PRO A 206 -5.39 -9.78 -17.40
CA PRO A 206 -6.51 -9.47 -16.54
C PRO A 206 -6.11 -8.55 -15.37
N LEU A 207 -4.91 -8.73 -14.81
CA LEU A 207 -4.39 -7.88 -13.75
C LEU A 207 -4.21 -6.44 -14.24
N PHE A 208 -3.69 -6.25 -15.44
CA PHE A 208 -3.51 -4.94 -16.06
C PHE A 208 -4.83 -4.23 -16.35
N ILE A 209 -5.81 -4.94 -16.95
CA ILE A 209 -7.15 -4.37 -17.22
C ILE A 209 -7.84 -3.96 -15.91
N MET A 210 -7.77 -4.80 -14.89
CA MET A 210 -8.30 -4.50 -13.56
C MET A 210 -7.65 -3.26 -12.97
N THR A 211 -6.33 -3.11 -13.10
CA THR A 211 -5.62 -1.93 -12.61
C THR A 211 -6.10 -0.65 -13.29
N LEU A 212 -6.32 -0.68 -14.62
CA LEU A 212 -6.87 0.48 -15.34
C LEU A 212 -8.29 0.83 -14.87
N ALA A 213 -9.13 -0.18 -14.65
CA ALA A 213 -10.48 0.03 -14.10
C ALA A 213 -10.43 0.62 -12.69
N ALA A 214 -9.52 0.14 -11.83
CA ALA A 214 -9.32 0.66 -10.48
C ALA A 214 -8.82 2.11 -10.48
N LEU A 215 -7.86 2.45 -11.35
CA LEU A 215 -7.38 3.83 -11.54
C LEU A 215 -8.53 4.76 -11.98
N PHE A 216 -9.38 4.29 -12.88
CA PHE A 216 -10.57 5.04 -13.32
C PHE A 216 -11.55 5.26 -12.15
N ILE A 217 -11.84 4.22 -11.35
CA ILE A 217 -12.73 4.32 -10.18
C ILE A 217 -12.21 5.38 -9.21
N GLY A 218 -10.93 5.34 -8.84
CA GLY A 218 -10.31 6.31 -7.93
C GLY A 218 -10.42 7.75 -8.44
N TYR A 219 -10.10 7.96 -9.71
CA TYR A 219 -10.24 9.25 -10.38
C TYR A 219 -11.70 9.74 -10.35
N HIS A 220 -12.62 8.94 -10.87
CA HIS A 220 -14.00 9.35 -11.07
C HIS A 220 -14.76 9.54 -9.77
N LEU A 221 -14.49 8.71 -8.76
CA LEU A 221 -15.13 8.79 -7.45
C LEU A 221 -14.80 10.14 -6.78
N ILE A 222 -13.53 10.52 -6.74
CA ILE A 222 -13.08 11.74 -6.05
C ILE A 222 -13.37 13.00 -6.85
N MET A 223 -13.38 12.93 -8.18
CA MET A 223 -13.85 14.04 -9.02
C MET A 223 -15.31 14.42 -8.74
N GLY A 224 -16.14 13.43 -8.40
CA GLY A 224 -17.55 13.62 -8.05
C GLY A 224 -17.81 14.26 -6.68
N ILE A 225 -16.77 14.47 -5.85
CA ILE A 225 -16.89 15.03 -4.50
C ILE A 225 -16.39 16.47 -4.49
N GLY A 226 -17.10 17.37 -3.81
CA GLY A 226 -16.74 18.79 -3.71
C GLY A 226 -15.52 19.03 -2.82
N GLY A 227 -14.83 20.16 -3.02
CA GLY A 227 -13.65 20.54 -2.23
C GLY A 227 -13.91 20.71 -0.74
N ALA A 228 -15.12 21.11 -0.36
CA ALA A 228 -15.50 21.24 1.05
C ALA A 228 -15.49 19.92 1.82
N ASP A 229 -15.74 18.81 1.12
CA ASP A 229 -15.80 17.47 1.70
C ASP A 229 -14.44 16.73 1.64
N MET A 230 -13.39 17.37 1.12
CA MET A 230 -12.06 16.76 0.98
C MET A 230 -11.46 16.26 2.30
N PRO A 231 -11.63 16.88 3.46
CA PRO A 231 -11.12 16.31 4.72
C PRO A 231 -11.69 14.92 5.02
N VAL A 232 -12.97 14.69 4.73
CA VAL A 232 -13.60 13.36 4.87
C VAL A 232 -13.03 12.38 3.85
N VAL A 233 -12.81 12.84 2.62
CA VAL A 233 -12.18 12.04 1.55
C VAL A 233 -10.77 11.61 1.94
N VAL A 234 -9.96 12.51 2.50
CA VAL A 234 -8.60 12.17 2.97
C VAL A 234 -8.64 11.11 4.05
N SER A 235 -9.58 11.19 4.99
CA SER A 235 -9.77 10.15 6.01
C SER A 235 -10.16 8.80 5.40
N MET A 236 -11.06 8.80 4.41
CA MET A 236 -11.45 7.59 3.67
C MET A 236 -10.27 6.98 2.90
N LEU A 237 -9.48 7.81 2.22
CA LEU A 237 -8.29 7.38 1.49
C LEU A 237 -7.20 6.83 2.43
N ASN A 238 -7.11 7.34 3.66
CA ASN A 238 -6.26 6.77 4.69
C ASN A 238 -6.67 5.33 5.02
N SER A 239 -7.95 5.06 5.21
CA SER A 239 -8.45 3.70 5.43
C SER A 239 -8.15 2.79 4.23
N TYR A 240 -8.30 3.28 3.01
CA TYR A 240 -7.99 2.50 1.80
C TYR A 240 -6.50 2.17 1.71
N SER A 241 -5.61 3.12 2.04
CA SER A 241 -4.17 2.84 2.09
C SER A 241 -3.81 1.80 3.16
N GLY A 242 -4.49 1.81 4.30
CA GLY A 242 -4.38 0.79 5.33
C GLY A 242 -4.81 -0.60 4.81
N TRP A 243 -5.95 -0.69 4.15
CA TRP A 243 -6.41 -1.96 3.57
C TRP A 243 -5.49 -2.47 2.46
N ALA A 244 -4.94 -1.57 1.63
CA ALA A 244 -3.94 -1.95 0.63
C ALA A 244 -2.67 -2.50 1.30
N ALA A 245 -2.20 -1.84 2.37
CA ALA A 245 -1.04 -2.31 3.14
C ALA A 245 -1.29 -3.68 3.77
N ALA A 246 -2.47 -3.91 4.37
CA ALA A 246 -2.83 -5.20 4.94
C ALA A 246 -2.89 -6.31 3.88
N ALA A 247 -3.54 -6.06 2.73
CA ALA A 247 -3.62 -7.02 1.63
C ALA A 247 -2.23 -7.41 1.09
N ILE A 248 -1.37 -6.42 0.87
CA ILE A 248 0.02 -6.66 0.47
C ILE A 248 0.81 -7.34 1.60
N GLY A 249 0.53 -7.02 2.86
CA GLY A 249 1.12 -7.69 4.00
C GLY A 249 0.84 -9.19 4.02
N PHE A 250 -0.40 -9.59 3.75
CA PHE A 250 -0.78 -11.01 3.57
C PHE A 250 -0.02 -11.65 2.40
N SER A 251 0.00 -11.00 1.26
CA SER A 251 0.70 -11.49 0.07
C SER A 251 2.19 -11.74 0.29
N LEU A 252 2.84 -10.86 1.06
CA LEU A 252 4.27 -10.95 1.37
C LEU A 252 4.58 -11.80 2.61
N GLY A 253 3.56 -12.22 3.38
CA GLY A 253 3.75 -12.86 4.68
C GLY A 253 4.42 -11.92 5.70
N ASN A 254 4.10 -10.63 5.66
CA ASN A 254 4.67 -9.61 6.55
C ASN A 254 3.66 -9.20 7.62
N ASP A 255 3.80 -9.77 8.82
CA ASP A 255 2.89 -9.54 9.94
C ASP A 255 2.82 -8.08 10.36
N LEU A 256 3.95 -7.35 10.32
CA LEU A 256 3.96 -5.93 10.67
C LEU A 256 3.09 -5.11 9.70
N LEU A 257 3.18 -5.39 8.41
CA LEU A 257 2.42 -4.67 7.40
C LEU A 257 0.92 -4.94 7.54
N ILE A 258 0.54 -6.17 7.94
CA ILE A 258 -0.85 -6.54 8.25
C ILE A 258 -1.35 -5.74 9.46
N VAL A 259 -0.59 -5.72 10.55
CA VAL A 259 -0.96 -5.00 11.77
C VAL A 259 -1.06 -3.50 11.52
N VAL A 260 -0.07 -2.89 10.87
CA VAL A 260 -0.06 -1.44 10.56
C VAL A 260 -1.22 -1.09 9.62
N GLY A 261 -1.51 -1.95 8.66
CA GLY A 261 -2.64 -1.73 7.75
C GLY A 261 -4.00 -1.86 8.44
N ALA A 262 -4.11 -2.69 9.49
CA ALA A 262 -5.33 -2.86 10.28
C ALA A 262 -5.57 -1.72 11.28
N LEU A 263 -4.50 -1.07 11.79
CA LEU A 263 -4.54 0.09 12.68
C LEU A 263 -4.94 1.38 11.96
#